data_a2ee8c25b278f391ed9666a5185159d5
#
_entry.id   a2ee8c25b278f391ed9666a5185159d5
#
_cell.length_a   1.000
_cell.length_b   1.000
_cell.length_c   1.000
_cell.angle_alpha   90.00
_cell.angle_beta   90.00
_cell.angle_gamma   90.00
#
_symmetry.space_group_name_H-M   'P 1'
#
loop_
_entity.id
_entity.type
_entity.pdbx_description
1 polymer ?
#
loop_
_entity_poly.entity_id
_entity_poly.type
_entity_poly.pdbx_seq_one_letter_code
_entity_poly.pdbx_strand_id
1 'polypeptide(L)'
;MKNTIKKISHLFCAAVVVACSQQALADDHGVQLGILKCSVVPGSRVNLIIRSTADVECQFDNAGTIEKYIGETGIGLGLDLSFKTDEKMHFAVFAASNDVSAGSHALAGKYVGAELNAAAGVGLGAKALVGGSNDSFSLQPLALETSTGLGASGGLSFLYIQAN
;
A
#
# COMPACT_ATOMS: atom_id res chain seq x y z
N MET A 1 -45.51 4.89 -22.88
CA MET A 1 -44.84 5.45 -21.68
C MET A 1 -43.76 4.56 -21.06
N LYS A 2 -43.78 3.21 -21.23
CA LYS A 2 -42.74 2.31 -20.66
C LYS A 2 -41.34 2.40 -21.29
N ASN A 3 -41.21 2.79 -22.55
CA ASN A 3 -39.93 2.81 -23.25
C ASN A 3 -39.08 4.06 -22.98
N THR A 4 -39.69 5.14 -22.53
CA THR A 4 -38.98 6.41 -22.26
C THR A 4 -38.22 6.34 -20.93
N ILE A 5 -38.75 5.63 -19.96
CA ILE A 5 -38.13 5.48 -18.61
C ILE A 5 -36.86 4.62 -18.69
N LYS A 6 -36.84 3.55 -19.55
CA LYS A 6 -35.64 2.72 -19.73
C LYS A 6 -34.47 3.49 -20.38
N LYS A 7 -34.76 4.38 -21.32
CA LYS A 7 -33.70 5.20 -21.98
C LYS A 7 -33.09 6.25 -21.05
N ILE A 8 -33.88 6.79 -20.11
CA ILE A 8 -33.40 7.75 -19.12
C ILE A 8 -32.48 7.07 -18.08
N SER A 9 -32.79 5.84 -17.69
CA SER A 9 -31.96 5.08 -16.74
C SER A 9 -30.58 4.74 -17.30
N HIS A 10 -30.48 4.40 -18.57
CA HIS A 10 -29.17 4.12 -19.20
C HIS A 10 -28.33 5.38 -19.44
N LEU A 11 -28.98 6.53 -19.66
CA LEU A 11 -28.29 7.81 -19.84
C LEU A 11 -27.69 8.31 -18.52
N PHE A 12 -28.35 8.07 -17.39
CA PHE A 12 -27.87 8.47 -16.07
C PHE A 12 -26.68 7.63 -15.59
N CYS A 13 -26.64 6.32 -15.90
CA CYS A 13 -25.50 5.45 -15.60
C CYS A 13 -24.25 5.82 -16.42
N ALA A 14 -24.41 6.19 -17.70
CA ALA A 14 -23.30 6.58 -18.56
C ALA A 14 -22.67 7.91 -18.11
N ALA A 15 -23.48 8.88 -17.59
CA ALA A 15 -22.98 10.16 -17.12
C ALA A 15 -22.15 10.06 -15.82
N VAL A 16 -22.48 9.11 -14.94
CA VAL A 16 -21.73 8.90 -13.69
C VAL A 16 -20.34 8.28 -13.93
N VAL A 17 -20.21 7.43 -14.92
CA VAL A 17 -18.91 6.79 -15.26
C VAL A 17 -17.93 7.80 -15.85
N VAL A 18 -18.42 8.79 -16.63
CA VAL A 18 -17.55 9.82 -17.23
C VAL A 18 -17.09 10.86 -16.19
N ALA A 19 -17.86 11.10 -15.15
CA ALA A 19 -17.47 12.04 -14.10
C ALA A 19 -16.34 11.52 -13.16
N CYS A 20 -16.13 10.20 -13.09
CA CYS A 20 -15.04 9.61 -12.32
C CYS A 20 -13.67 9.63 -13.01
N SER A 21 -13.60 9.98 -14.28
CA SER A 21 -12.34 9.99 -15.05
C SER A 21 -11.58 11.32 -15.04
N GLN A 22 -12.04 12.32 -14.29
CA GLN A 22 -11.35 13.61 -14.10
C GLN A 22 -10.71 13.73 -12.72
N GLN A 23 -10.14 12.65 -12.19
CA GLN A 23 -9.35 12.74 -10.96
C GLN A 23 -7.90 12.94 -11.31
N ALA A 24 -7.57 14.21 -11.27
CA ALA A 24 -6.58 14.75 -10.40
C ALA A 24 -5.15 14.33 -10.75
N LEU A 25 -4.57 15.07 -11.62
CA LEU A 25 -3.16 15.42 -11.51
C LEU A 25 -3.03 16.40 -10.32
N ALA A 26 -2.96 15.89 -9.11
CA ALA A 26 -2.39 16.63 -8.01
C ALA A 26 -0.87 16.54 -8.21
N ASP A 27 -0.32 17.54 -8.85
CA ASP A 27 1.11 17.77 -9.02
C ASP A 27 1.67 18.33 -7.70
N ASP A 28 1.73 17.49 -6.68
CA ASP A 28 2.58 17.71 -5.51
C ASP A 28 3.36 16.42 -5.23
N HIS A 29 4.10 16.03 -6.25
CA HIS A 29 5.00 14.89 -6.17
C HIS A 29 6.28 15.36 -5.51
N GLY A 30 6.45 14.99 -4.25
CA GLY A 30 7.75 15.04 -3.60
C GLY A 30 8.82 14.34 -4.46
N VAL A 31 10.07 14.52 -4.11
CA VAL A 31 11.17 13.91 -4.85
C VAL A 31 11.18 12.41 -4.59
N GLN A 32 11.22 11.61 -5.65
CA GLN A 32 11.40 10.16 -5.51
C GLN A 32 12.84 9.86 -5.10
N LEU A 33 13.00 9.27 -3.92
CA LEU A 33 14.30 8.91 -3.36
C LEU A 33 14.78 7.53 -3.78
N GLY A 34 13.87 6.59 -4.02
CA GLY A 34 14.24 5.22 -4.33
C GLY A 34 13.07 4.24 -4.23
N ILE A 35 13.40 2.97 -4.07
CA ILE A 35 12.43 1.87 -4.00
C ILE A 35 12.59 1.12 -2.69
N LEU A 36 11.51 1.01 -1.92
CA LEU A 36 11.40 0.18 -0.74
C LEU A 36 10.74 -1.15 -1.13
N LYS A 37 11.43 -2.27 -0.89
CA LYS A 37 10.94 -3.63 -1.13
C LYS A 37 10.78 -4.32 0.21
N CYS A 38 9.57 -4.76 0.53
CA CYS A 38 9.24 -5.47 1.76
C CYS A 38 8.72 -6.87 1.47
N SER A 39 9.09 -7.82 2.30
CA SER A 39 8.58 -9.18 2.31
C SER A 39 8.07 -9.52 3.69
N VAL A 40 6.87 -10.08 3.77
CA VAL A 40 6.33 -10.61 5.03
C VAL A 40 7.11 -11.85 5.44
N VAL A 41 7.47 -11.94 6.72
CA VAL A 41 8.14 -13.11 7.30
C VAL A 41 7.14 -14.27 7.36
N PRO A 42 7.43 -15.41 6.72
CA PRO A 42 6.52 -16.56 6.71
C PRO A 42 6.17 -17.03 8.13
N GLY A 43 4.88 -17.23 8.38
CA GLY A 43 4.38 -17.71 9.68
C GLY A 43 4.25 -16.67 10.79
N SER A 44 4.65 -15.41 10.55
CA SER A 44 4.50 -14.33 11.54
C SER A 44 3.10 -13.72 11.60
N ARG A 45 2.26 -13.99 10.60
CA ARG A 45 0.93 -13.37 10.50
C ARG A 45 -0.01 -13.81 11.62
N VAL A 46 -0.57 -12.82 12.30
CA VAL A 46 -1.69 -12.98 13.23
C VAL A 46 -2.91 -12.28 12.64
N ASN A 47 -3.98 -13.03 12.41
CA ASN A 47 -5.21 -12.53 11.81
C ASN A 47 -6.37 -12.64 12.82
N LEU A 48 -6.95 -11.49 13.19
CA LEU A 48 -8.08 -11.38 14.12
C LEU A 48 -9.36 -10.89 13.43
N ILE A 49 -9.49 -11.07 12.11
CA ILE A 49 -10.63 -10.69 11.26
C ILE A 49 -10.72 -9.17 11.05
N ILE A 50 -10.81 -8.38 12.11
CA ILE A 50 -10.94 -6.91 12.06
C ILE A 50 -9.58 -6.20 12.17
N ARG A 51 -8.54 -6.92 12.55
CA ARG A 51 -7.16 -6.48 12.65
C ARG A 51 -6.23 -7.63 12.28
N SER A 52 -5.15 -7.31 11.59
CA SER A 52 -4.09 -8.29 11.35
C SER A 52 -2.72 -7.64 11.50
N THR A 53 -1.72 -8.46 11.83
CA THR A 53 -0.33 -8.06 11.88
C THR A 53 0.56 -9.14 11.29
N ALA A 54 1.72 -8.74 10.75
CA ALA A 54 2.75 -9.64 10.29
C ALA A 54 4.10 -8.94 10.34
N ASP A 55 5.15 -9.68 10.69
CA ASP A 55 6.52 -9.15 10.64
C ASP A 55 6.97 -8.98 9.19
N VAL A 56 7.80 -7.97 8.95
CA VAL A 56 8.35 -7.67 7.63
C VAL A 56 9.86 -7.43 7.68
N GLU A 57 10.51 -7.85 6.60
CA GLU A 57 11.87 -7.47 6.26
C GLU A 57 11.85 -6.60 5.02
N CYS A 58 12.48 -5.42 5.10
CA CYS A 58 12.48 -4.45 4.02
C CYS A 58 13.90 -4.07 3.60
N GLN A 59 14.05 -3.74 2.33
CA GLN A 59 15.27 -3.20 1.74
C GLN A 59 14.92 -1.94 0.97
N PHE A 60 15.59 -0.86 1.31
CA PHE A 60 15.48 0.41 0.61
C PHE A 60 16.71 0.63 -0.26
N ASP A 61 16.48 0.81 -1.55
CA ASP A 61 17.52 1.16 -2.51
C ASP A 61 17.43 2.68 -2.77
N ASN A 62 18.40 3.40 -2.20
CA ASN A 62 18.59 4.82 -2.39
C ASN A 62 19.82 5.04 -3.27
N ALA A 63 19.62 5.20 -4.58
CA ALA A 63 20.67 5.46 -5.56
C ALA A 63 21.86 4.47 -5.47
N GLY A 64 21.59 3.19 -5.23
CA GLY A 64 22.60 2.12 -5.14
C GLY A 64 23.09 1.84 -3.71
N THR A 65 22.69 2.62 -2.71
CA THR A 65 22.92 2.29 -1.30
C THR A 65 21.75 1.51 -0.75
N ILE A 66 21.99 0.30 -0.28
CA ILE A 66 20.95 -0.57 0.29
C ILE A 66 20.91 -0.41 1.80
N GLU A 67 19.79 0.06 2.29
CA GLU A 67 19.44 0.10 3.71
C GLU A 67 18.50 -1.05 4.05
N LYS A 68 18.72 -1.69 5.19
CA LYS A 68 17.87 -2.80 5.66
C LYS A 68 17.02 -2.34 6.84
N TYR A 69 15.78 -2.82 6.85
CA TYR A 69 14.82 -2.54 7.90
C TYR A 69 14.09 -3.83 8.30
N ILE A 70 13.68 -3.88 9.54
CA ILE A 70 12.75 -4.88 10.08
C ILE A 70 11.55 -4.15 10.69
N GLY A 71 10.43 -4.84 10.80
CA GLY A 71 9.25 -4.21 11.36
C GLY A 71 7.99 -5.04 11.28
N GLU A 72 6.86 -4.36 11.28
CA GLU A 72 5.53 -4.97 11.31
C GLU A 72 4.59 -4.23 10.34
N THR A 73 3.74 -4.98 9.68
CA THR A 73 2.66 -4.46 8.80
C THR A 73 1.35 -5.14 9.09
N GLY A 74 0.25 -4.53 8.67
CA GLY A 74 -1.07 -5.18 8.77
C GLY A 74 -2.24 -4.22 8.58
N ILE A 75 -3.42 -4.75 8.88
CA ILE A 75 -4.66 -3.99 8.96
C ILE A 75 -4.87 -3.55 10.40
N GLY A 76 -4.88 -2.25 10.66
CA GLY A 76 -5.16 -1.67 11.97
C GLY A 76 -6.65 -1.60 12.27
N LEU A 77 -7.47 -1.34 11.22
CA LEU A 77 -8.92 -1.32 11.27
C LEU A 77 -9.47 -1.63 9.88
N GLY A 78 -10.26 -2.70 9.78
CA GLY A 78 -10.83 -3.14 8.50
C GLY A 78 -11.28 -4.59 8.57
N LEU A 79 -11.23 -5.28 7.44
CA LEU A 79 -11.48 -6.71 7.34
C LEU A 79 -10.24 -7.39 6.77
N ASP A 80 -9.81 -8.46 7.42
CA ASP A 80 -8.80 -9.36 6.89
C ASP A 80 -9.31 -10.81 7.02
N LEU A 81 -9.87 -11.29 5.93
CA LEU A 81 -10.34 -12.68 5.75
C LEU A 81 -9.35 -13.47 4.88
N SER A 82 -8.08 -13.12 4.93
CA SER A 82 -7.06 -13.69 4.08
C SER A 82 -6.16 -14.69 4.84
N PHE A 83 -5.83 -15.77 4.16
CA PHE A 83 -4.85 -16.77 4.57
C PHE A 83 -3.70 -16.70 3.56
N LYS A 84 -2.78 -15.75 3.77
CA LYS A 84 -1.64 -15.52 2.90
C LYS A 84 -0.41 -16.20 3.46
N THR A 85 0.37 -16.88 2.62
CA THR A 85 1.63 -17.52 2.98
C THR A 85 2.84 -16.66 2.64
N ASP A 86 2.78 -15.98 1.50
CA ASP A 86 3.83 -15.08 1.03
C ASP A 86 3.18 -13.77 0.59
N GLU A 87 3.77 -12.65 1.01
CA GLU A 87 3.33 -11.33 0.60
C GLU A 87 4.56 -10.44 0.36
N LYS A 88 4.59 -9.83 -0.82
CA LYS A 88 5.65 -8.91 -1.24
C LYS A 88 5.03 -7.57 -1.62
N MET A 89 5.63 -6.51 -1.13
CA MET A 89 5.20 -5.13 -1.33
C MET A 89 6.36 -4.31 -1.90
N HIS A 90 6.11 -3.55 -2.95
CA HIS A 90 7.10 -2.67 -3.55
C HIS A 90 6.55 -1.25 -3.58
N PHE A 91 7.29 -0.31 -3.02
CA PHE A 91 6.91 1.08 -2.94
C PHE A 91 7.94 1.98 -3.60
N ALA A 92 7.47 2.95 -4.39
CA ALA A 92 8.23 4.15 -4.67
C ALA A 92 8.19 5.05 -3.43
N VAL A 93 9.34 5.50 -2.98
CA VAL A 93 9.49 6.36 -1.81
C VAL A 93 9.62 7.80 -2.26
N PHE A 94 8.72 8.66 -1.78
CA PHE A 94 8.76 10.10 -2.04
C PHE A 94 8.96 10.87 -0.74
N ALA A 95 9.73 11.95 -0.82
CA ALA A 95 9.93 12.90 0.27
C ALA A 95 9.75 14.34 -0.22
N ALA A 96 9.48 15.26 0.70
CA ALA A 96 9.34 16.68 0.37
C ALA A 96 10.64 17.33 -0.14
N SER A 97 11.81 16.77 0.21
CA SER A 97 13.12 17.24 -0.23
C SER A 97 14.09 16.09 -0.50
N ASN A 98 15.19 16.40 -1.20
CA ASN A 98 16.29 15.46 -1.47
C ASN A 98 17.30 15.33 -0.31
N ASP A 99 17.09 15.98 0.82
CA ASP A 99 18.08 16.10 1.89
C ASP A 99 18.22 14.81 2.74
N VAL A 100 17.79 13.68 2.20
CA VAL A 100 17.90 12.37 2.84
C VAL A 100 19.24 11.74 2.47
N SER A 101 20.16 11.72 3.42
CA SER A 101 21.47 11.08 3.23
C SER A 101 21.32 9.57 3.11
N ALA A 102 21.93 8.96 2.10
CA ALA A 102 21.99 7.52 1.96
C ALA A 102 22.73 6.90 3.16
N GLY A 103 22.19 5.79 3.68
CA GLY A 103 22.70 5.12 4.89
C GLY A 103 22.23 5.71 6.21
N SER A 104 21.39 6.75 6.20
CA SER A 104 20.89 7.39 7.43
C SER A 104 19.73 6.65 8.09
N HIS A 105 19.17 5.64 7.44
CA HIS A 105 17.96 4.92 7.87
C HIS A 105 16.77 5.85 8.12
N ALA A 106 16.64 6.89 7.31
CA ALA A 106 15.64 7.94 7.46
C ALA A 106 14.19 7.43 7.33
N LEU A 107 13.99 6.29 6.69
CA LEU A 107 12.66 5.68 6.55
C LEU A 107 12.16 5.01 7.82
N ALA A 108 12.98 4.89 8.88
CA ALA A 108 12.51 4.34 10.14
C ALA A 108 11.34 5.16 10.70
N GLY A 109 10.28 4.46 11.13
CA GLY A 109 9.10 5.12 11.67
C GLY A 109 7.81 4.37 11.37
N LYS A 110 6.70 5.01 11.68
CA LYS A 110 5.36 4.48 11.47
C LYS A 110 4.72 5.13 10.24
N TYR A 111 4.12 4.30 9.41
CA TYR A 111 3.33 4.69 8.25
C TYR A 111 1.90 4.23 8.41
N VAL A 112 0.96 5.04 7.95
CA VAL A 112 -0.47 4.72 7.94
C VAL A 112 -1.07 5.02 6.58
N GLY A 113 -2.09 4.28 6.20
CA GLY A 113 -2.76 4.47 4.92
C GLY A 113 -3.89 3.50 4.67
N ALA A 114 -4.13 3.20 3.41
CA ALA A 114 -5.19 2.29 2.98
C ALA A 114 -4.65 1.10 2.19
N GLU A 115 -5.31 -0.04 2.35
CA GLU A 115 -5.00 -1.28 1.65
C GLU A 115 -6.27 -1.93 1.13
N LEU A 116 -6.16 -2.51 -0.08
CA LEU A 116 -7.14 -3.44 -0.65
C LEU A 116 -6.38 -4.62 -1.26
N ASN A 117 -6.81 -5.83 -0.97
CA ASN A 117 -6.18 -7.05 -1.48
C ASN A 117 -7.23 -8.16 -1.69
N ALA A 118 -7.05 -8.96 -2.73
CA ALA A 118 -7.84 -10.16 -2.99
C ALA A 118 -6.95 -11.27 -3.56
N ALA A 119 -7.16 -12.51 -3.11
CA ALA A 119 -6.40 -13.67 -3.51
C ALA A 119 -7.29 -14.91 -3.71
N ALA A 120 -7.01 -15.65 -4.81
CA ALA A 120 -7.58 -16.94 -5.10
C ALA A 120 -6.48 -17.84 -5.71
N GLY A 121 -5.55 -18.30 -4.86
CA GLY A 121 -4.29 -18.91 -5.24
C GLY A 121 -3.19 -17.85 -5.35
N VAL A 122 -3.15 -17.07 -6.40
CA VAL A 122 -2.34 -15.84 -6.51
C VAL A 122 -3.23 -14.64 -6.20
N GLY A 123 -2.75 -13.73 -5.37
CA GLY A 123 -3.43 -12.52 -4.97
C GLY A 123 -2.78 -11.26 -5.52
N LEU A 124 -3.59 -10.25 -5.71
CA LEU A 124 -3.19 -8.89 -6.07
C LEU A 124 -3.75 -7.90 -5.06
N GLY A 125 -2.97 -6.90 -4.72
CA GLY A 125 -3.37 -5.84 -3.80
C GLY A 125 -2.67 -4.52 -4.09
N ALA A 126 -3.17 -3.47 -3.45
CA ALA A 126 -2.55 -2.16 -3.45
C ALA A 126 -2.59 -1.55 -2.05
N LYS A 127 -1.48 -0.95 -1.64
CA LYS A 127 -1.31 -0.28 -0.35
C LYS A 127 -0.57 1.03 -0.55
N ALA A 128 -1.17 2.13 -0.14
CA ALA A 128 -0.54 3.45 -0.13
C ALA A 128 -0.43 3.96 1.31
N LEU A 129 0.74 4.46 1.69
CA LEU A 129 1.10 4.79 3.06
C LEU A 129 1.80 6.14 3.14
N VAL A 130 1.58 6.87 4.24
CA VAL A 130 2.30 8.10 4.57
C VAL A 130 2.81 8.03 6.01
N GLY A 131 3.96 8.63 6.28
CA GLY A 131 4.57 8.61 7.62
C GLY A 131 6.10 8.65 7.59
N GLY A 132 6.72 7.81 8.41
CA GLY A 132 8.17 7.77 8.61
C GLY A 132 8.67 8.81 9.60
N SER A 133 9.97 9.09 9.57
CA SER A 133 10.55 10.15 10.41
C SER A 133 9.91 11.49 10.11
N ASN A 134 9.32 12.12 11.13
CA ASN A 134 8.62 13.41 11.03
C ASN A 134 7.47 13.45 10.00
N ASP A 135 6.82 12.31 9.71
CA ASP A 135 5.73 12.18 8.73
C ASP A 135 6.09 12.74 7.33
N SER A 136 7.36 12.63 6.95
CA SER A 136 7.91 13.31 5.77
C SER A 136 7.96 12.44 4.51
N PHE A 137 7.50 11.20 4.60
CA PHE A 137 7.58 10.24 3.49
C PHE A 137 6.21 9.76 3.03
N SER A 138 6.10 9.55 1.72
CA SER A 138 4.97 8.87 1.10
C SER A 138 5.47 7.60 0.40
N LEU A 139 4.83 6.48 0.69
CA LEU A 139 5.09 5.19 0.06
C LEU A 139 3.95 4.90 -0.90
N GLN A 140 4.22 5.00 -2.19
CA GLN A 140 3.25 4.73 -3.24
C GLN A 140 3.50 3.36 -3.85
N PRO A 141 2.47 2.55 -4.10
CA PRO A 141 2.66 1.23 -4.68
C PRO A 141 3.30 1.35 -6.07
N LEU A 142 4.46 0.74 -6.24
CA LEU A 142 5.17 0.72 -7.52
C LEU A 142 4.61 -0.34 -8.46
N ALA A 143 4.12 -1.42 -7.88
CA ALA A 143 3.41 -2.50 -8.55
C ALA A 143 2.31 -3.01 -7.62
N LEU A 144 1.36 -3.76 -8.17
CA LEU A 144 0.40 -4.47 -7.33
C LEU A 144 1.15 -5.40 -6.38
N GLU A 145 0.75 -5.39 -5.12
CA GLU A 145 1.24 -6.36 -4.14
C GLU A 145 0.92 -7.75 -4.64
N THR A 146 1.88 -8.65 -4.52
CA THR A 146 1.68 -10.05 -4.85
C THR A 146 1.61 -10.88 -3.58
N SER A 147 0.65 -11.78 -3.52
CA SER A 147 0.51 -12.72 -2.42
C SER A 147 0.08 -14.09 -2.91
N THR A 148 0.35 -15.13 -2.15
CA THR A 148 -0.18 -16.47 -2.36
C THR A 148 -1.10 -16.83 -1.21
N GLY A 149 -2.25 -17.44 -1.53
CA GLY A 149 -3.25 -17.81 -0.53
C GLY A 149 -4.68 -17.63 -1.01
N LEU A 150 -5.60 -17.56 -0.07
CA LEU A 150 -7.02 -17.36 -0.32
C LEU A 150 -7.54 -16.22 0.56
N GLY A 151 -8.47 -15.43 0.04
CA GLY A 151 -9.22 -14.45 0.81
C GLY A 151 -9.18 -13.04 0.27
N ALA A 152 -9.67 -12.11 1.06
CA ALA A 152 -9.67 -10.69 0.77
C ALA A 152 -9.38 -9.90 2.05
N SER A 153 -8.70 -8.79 1.90
CA SER A 153 -8.47 -7.83 2.99
C SER A 153 -8.62 -6.40 2.49
N GLY A 154 -8.98 -5.50 3.40
CA GLY A 154 -9.07 -4.09 3.09
C GLY A 154 -9.40 -3.26 4.31
N GLY A 155 -8.88 -2.04 4.33
CA GLY A 155 -9.10 -1.11 5.43
C GLY A 155 -7.95 -0.14 5.62
N LEU A 156 -7.89 0.44 6.82
CA LEU A 156 -6.76 1.24 7.25
C LEU A 156 -5.59 0.31 7.59
N SER A 157 -4.49 0.48 6.90
CA SER A 157 -3.28 -0.30 7.07
C SER A 157 -2.17 0.50 7.73
N PHE A 158 -1.20 -0.22 8.27
CA PHE A 158 0.01 0.37 8.81
C PHE A 158 1.26 -0.40 8.37
N LEU A 159 2.38 0.29 8.43
CA LEU A 159 3.72 -0.28 8.33
C LEU A 159 4.57 0.43 9.38
N TYR A 160 5.23 -0.32 10.24
CA TYR A 160 6.25 0.18 11.16
C TYR A 160 7.58 -0.45 10.77
N ILE A 161 8.61 0.35 10.56
CA ILE A 161 9.96 -0.13 10.24
C ILE A 161 11.02 0.58 11.08
N GLN A 162 12.05 -0.16 11.41
CA GLN A 162 13.24 0.33 12.11
C GLN A 162 14.49 -0.22 11.44
N ALA A 163 15.62 0.43 11.65
CA ALA A 163 16.91 -0.02 11.15
C ALA A 163 17.23 -1.44 11.66
N ASN A 164 17.75 -2.28 10.78
CA ASN A 164 18.17 -3.64 11.09
C ASN A 164 19.71 -3.71 11.20
#